data_0d5cfe9266b6a088667c0bea7878f655
#
_entry.id   0d5cfe9266b6a088667c0bea7878f655
#
_cell.length_a   1.000
_cell.length_b   1.000
_cell.length_c   1.000
_cell.angle_alpha   90.00
_cell.angle_beta   90.00
_cell.angle_gamma   90.00
#
_symmetry.space_group_name_H-M   'P 1'
#
loop_
_entity.id
_entity.type
_entity.pdbx_description
1 polymer ?
#
loop_
_entity_poly.entity_id
_entity_poly.type
_entity_poly.pdbx_seq_one_letter_code
_entity_poly.pdbx_strand_id
1 'polypeptide(L)'
;MKASVTILGFRHSVYQRVARIALHEKNVEFRVKEVDPFDPEEAERLRDLHPFGRVPVLRHGSFDLYETSAITRYVDAAFDGPRLVPEDPRAAARMAQAIAVVDAYGYWPMIRQVFARRVFAPNEDSACNEAEVARGLAASRTVIEALEAIAADGRILTGDAITLADCHLGAMMDYFTRAPEGAALIQSQPHLDSWWRRMRARPSITGLDQQRR
;
A
#
# COMPACT_ATOMS: atom_id res chain seq x y z
N MET A 1 30.60 0.92 5.67
CA MET A 1 29.32 1.27 6.33
C MET A 1 28.22 0.99 5.32
N LYS A 2 27.13 0.29 5.71
CA LYS A 2 25.95 0.13 4.83
C LYS A 2 25.36 1.54 4.58
N ALA A 3 25.00 1.82 3.32
CA ALA A 3 24.36 3.08 2.96
C ALA A 3 23.01 3.20 3.68
N SER A 4 22.67 4.40 4.16
CA SER A 4 21.40 4.65 4.87
C SER A 4 20.22 4.62 3.91
N VAL A 5 19.10 4.05 4.36
CA VAL A 5 17.84 4.03 3.62
C VAL A 5 16.87 5.05 4.24
N THR A 6 16.29 5.91 3.40
CA THR A 6 15.28 6.89 3.82
C THR A 6 14.09 6.84 2.87
N ILE A 7 12.89 6.87 3.41
CA ILE A 7 11.65 7.10 2.66
C ILE A 7 11.23 8.56 2.89
N LEU A 8 11.18 9.33 1.81
CA LEU A 8 10.52 10.62 1.80
C LEU A 8 9.05 10.39 1.49
N GLY A 9 8.16 10.83 2.36
CA GLY A 9 6.76 10.51 2.17
C GLY A 9 5.83 11.24 3.13
N PHE A 10 4.55 11.16 2.86
CA PHE A 10 3.48 11.79 3.63
C PHE A 10 2.78 10.75 4.49
N ARG A 11 2.61 11.03 5.78
CA ARG A 11 2.06 10.08 6.78
C ARG A 11 0.71 9.45 6.39
N HIS A 12 -0.12 10.18 5.60
CA HIS A 12 -1.41 9.68 5.12
C HIS A 12 -1.32 9.02 3.74
N SER A 13 -0.12 8.92 3.14
CA SER A 13 0.05 8.27 1.85
C SER A 13 -0.03 6.75 1.98
N VAL A 14 -1.01 6.15 1.32
CA VAL A 14 -1.11 4.68 1.23
C VAL A 14 0.12 4.08 0.53
N TYR A 15 0.66 4.75 -0.48
CA TYR A 15 1.84 4.27 -1.20
C TYR A 15 3.14 4.36 -0.38
N GLN A 16 3.27 5.37 0.50
CA GLN A 16 4.35 5.35 1.49
C GLN A 16 4.23 4.13 2.42
N ARG A 17 3.01 3.76 2.82
CA ARG A 17 2.77 2.56 3.64
C ARG A 17 3.21 1.29 2.90
N VAL A 18 2.93 1.17 1.60
CA VAL A 18 3.41 0.05 0.77
C VAL A 18 4.93 -0.09 0.83
N ALA A 19 5.68 0.99 0.59
CA ALA A 19 7.14 0.98 0.64
C ALA A 19 7.66 0.58 2.03
N ARG A 20 7.03 1.09 3.10
CA ARG A 20 7.39 0.75 4.49
C ARG A 20 7.13 -0.71 4.81
N ILE A 21 6.00 -1.28 4.36
CA ILE A 21 5.70 -2.71 4.54
C ILE A 21 6.79 -3.54 3.87
N ALA A 22 7.14 -3.26 2.62
CA ALA A 22 8.18 -4.00 1.91
C ALA A 22 9.54 -3.95 2.63
N LEU A 23 9.96 -2.78 3.13
CA LEU A 23 11.18 -2.61 3.92
C LEU A 23 11.13 -3.41 5.22
N HIS A 24 10.00 -3.41 5.94
CA HIS A 24 9.83 -4.20 7.16
C HIS A 24 9.88 -5.71 6.89
N GLU A 25 9.22 -6.19 5.85
CA GLU A 25 9.23 -7.61 5.47
C GLU A 25 10.62 -8.08 5.02
N LYS A 26 11.45 -7.18 4.51
CA LYS A 26 12.87 -7.45 4.20
C LYS A 26 13.81 -7.27 5.39
N ASN A 27 13.31 -6.87 6.57
CA ASN A 27 14.11 -6.54 7.76
C ASN A 27 15.15 -5.43 7.49
N VAL A 28 14.83 -4.46 6.65
CA VAL A 28 15.68 -3.31 6.33
C VAL A 28 15.45 -2.19 7.34
N GLU A 29 16.52 -1.70 7.95
CA GLU A 29 16.47 -0.48 8.75
C GLU A 29 16.33 0.75 7.84
N PHE A 30 15.37 1.61 8.13
CA PHE A 30 15.12 2.82 7.36
C PHE A 30 14.62 3.97 8.24
N ARG A 31 14.75 5.19 7.72
CA ARG A 31 14.16 6.39 8.30
C ARG A 31 13.02 6.89 7.43
N VAL A 32 12.05 7.54 8.05
CA VAL A 32 11.02 8.28 7.34
C VAL A 32 11.30 9.76 7.49
N LYS A 33 11.37 10.48 6.36
CA LYS A 33 11.37 11.93 6.30
C LYS A 33 10.01 12.37 5.83
N GLU A 34 9.28 13.07 6.70
CA GLU A 34 7.98 13.62 6.35
C GLU A 34 8.13 14.68 5.27
N VAL A 35 7.28 14.61 4.25
CA VAL A 35 7.15 15.58 3.17
C VAL A 35 5.67 15.69 2.85
N ASP A 36 5.09 16.88 2.96
CA ASP A 36 3.69 17.12 2.60
C ASP A 36 3.58 17.55 1.12
N PRO A 37 3.07 16.68 0.24
CA PRO A 37 2.91 17.01 -1.19
C PRO A 37 1.82 18.06 -1.45
N PHE A 38 1.06 18.46 -0.42
CA PHE A 38 0.03 19.50 -0.50
C PHE A 38 0.53 20.87 -0.02
N ASP A 39 1.67 20.92 0.67
CA ASP A 39 2.38 22.17 0.95
C ASP A 39 3.09 22.66 -0.32
N PRO A 40 2.86 23.91 -0.79
CA PRO A 40 3.42 24.40 -2.05
C PRO A 40 4.95 24.41 -2.10
N GLU A 41 5.63 24.75 -0.97
CA GLU A 41 7.10 24.82 -0.93
C GLU A 41 7.71 23.42 -0.91
N GLU A 42 7.11 22.50 -0.14
CA GLU A 42 7.58 21.11 -0.11
C GLU A 42 7.31 20.39 -1.43
N ALA A 43 6.16 20.64 -2.07
CA ALA A 43 5.83 20.10 -3.39
C ALA A 43 6.80 20.57 -4.48
N GLU A 44 7.26 21.82 -4.43
CA GLU A 44 8.27 22.33 -5.36
C GLU A 44 9.61 21.61 -5.19
N ARG A 45 10.09 21.49 -3.96
CA ARG A 45 11.33 20.76 -3.65
C ARG A 45 11.23 19.27 -3.99
N LEU A 46 10.02 18.70 -3.87
CA LEU A 46 9.79 17.29 -4.21
C LEU A 46 9.92 17.04 -5.72
N ARG A 47 9.64 18.04 -6.57
CA ARG A 47 9.78 17.89 -8.03
C ARG A 47 11.21 17.67 -8.50
N ASP A 48 12.20 18.09 -7.74
CA ASP A 48 13.61 17.79 -8.03
C ASP A 48 13.92 16.28 -7.93
N LEU A 49 13.14 15.55 -7.12
CA LEU A 49 13.32 14.12 -6.85
C LEU A 49 12.26 13.26 -7.56
N HIS A 50 11.07 13.80 -7.75
CA HIS A 50 9.92 13.12 -8.33
C HIS A 50 9.21 14.09 -9.28
N PRO A 51 9.38 13.96 -10.60
CA PRO A 51 8.91 14.97 -11.57
C PRO A 51 7.40 15.23 -11.52
N PHE A 52 6.61 14.28 -10.97
CA PHE A 52 5.17 14.45 -10.77
C PHE A 52 4.79 15.01 -9.40
N GLY A 53 5.77 15.41 -8.57
CA GLY A 53 5.54 15.99 -7.24
C GLY A 53 4.77 15.05 -6.30
N ARG A 54 5.09 13.75 -6.31
CA ARG A 54 4.38 12.74 -5.52
C ARG A 54 5.32 12.04 -4.53
N VAL A 55 4.72 11.36 -3.59
CA VAL A 55 5.38 10.50 -2.61
C VAL A 55 4.86 9.07 -2.75
N PRO A 56 5.69 8.06 -2.39
CA PRO A 56 7.01 8.14 -1.76
C PRO A 56 8.17 8.31 -2.74
N VAL A 57 9.31 8.78 -2.22
CA VAL A 57 10.63 8.64 -2.83
C VAL A 57 11.50 7.83 -1.89
N LEU A 58 12.15 6.78 -2.39
CA LEU A 58 13.19 6.06 -1.66
C LEU A 58 14.55 6.69 -1.96
N ARG A 59 15.33 6.94 -0.92
CA ARG A 59 16.74 7.30 -1.01
C ARG A 59 17.62 6.20 -0.39
N HIS A 60 18.55 5.66 -1.15
CA HIS A 60 19.55 4.71 -0.66
C HIS A 60 20.95 5.23 -0.98
N GLY A 61 21.59 5.82 0.01
CA GLY A 61 22.83 6.58 -0.20
C GLY A 61 22.62 7.78 -1.12
N SER A 62 23.23 7.76 -2.31
CA SER A 62 23.05 8.77 -3.36
C SER A 62 22.05 8.39 -4.44
N PHE A 63 21.42 7.21 -4.33
CA PHE A 63 20.43 6.72 -5.30
C PHE A 63 19.02 7.08 -4.85
N ASP A 64 18.33 7.90 -5.64
CA ASP A 64 16.92 8.25 -5.45
C ASP A 64 16.05 7.48 -6.45
N LEU A 65 14.92 6.95 -5.96
CA LEU A 65 13.97 6.18 -6.75
C LEU A 65 12.54 6.56 -6.39
N TYR A 66 11.72 6.84 -7.38
CA TYR A 66 10.28 7.05 -7.24
C TYR A 66 9.49 5.95 -7.96
N GLU A 67 8.16 5.99 -7.89
CA GLU A 67 7.19 4.95 -8.24
C GLU A 67 7.24 3.74 -7.29
N THR A 68 6.14 3.54 -6.57
CA THR A 68 6.04 2.55 -5.50
C THR A 68 6.36 1.13 -5.97
N SER A 69 5.90 0.75 -7.16
CA SER A 69 6.19 -0.58 -7.73
C SER A 69 7.68 -0.75 -8.07
N ALA A 70 8.36 0.32 -8.49
CA ALA A 70 9.81 0.30 -8.71
C ALA A 70 10.56 0.22 -7.38
N ILE A 71 10.13 1.02 -6.38
CA ILE A 71 10.70 1.02 -5.03
C ILE A 71 10.63 -0.38 -4.41
N THR A 72 9.47 -1.01 -4.41
CA THR A 72 9.28 -2.33 -3.78
C THR A 72 10.08 -3.42 -4.48
N ARG A 73 10.17 -3.39 -5.81
CA ARG A 73 11.05 -4.30 -6.57
C ARG A 73 12.53 -4.07 -6.26
N TYR A 74 12.96 -2.82 -6.17
CA TYR A 74 14.33 -2.48 -5.79
C TYR A 74 14.64 -3.00 -4.39
N VAL A 75 13.73 -2.79 -3.44
CA VAL A 75 13.88 -3.26 -2.05
C VAL A 75 14.04 -4.78 -2.02
N ASP A 76 13.24 -5.53 -2.79
CA ASP A 76 13.38 -6.99 -2.84
C ASP A 76 14.72 -7.45 -3.44
N ALA A 77 15.19 -6.77 -4.49
CA ALA A 77 16.40 -7.15 -5.20
C ALA A 77 17.71 -6.70 -4.52
N ALA A 78 17.69 -5.52 -3.85
CA ALA A 78 18.91 -4.88 -3.34
C ALA A 78 19.25 -5.25 -1.90
N PHE A 79 18.30 -5.79 -1.14
CA PHE A 79 18.52 -6.13 0.26
C PHE A 79 18.34 -7.62 0.54
N ASP A 80 19.16 -8.13 1.45
CA ASP A 80 19.01 -9.48 1.99
C ASP A 80 17.69 -9.59 2.78
N GLY A 81 17.26 -10.84 3.03
CA GLY A 81 16.05 -11.15 3.79
C GLY A 81 15.04 -11.96 2.99
N PRO A 82 13.82 -12.15 3.49
CA PRO A 82 12.81 -12.94 2.81
C PRO A 82 12.55 -12.42 1.40
N ARG A 83 12.42 -13.34 0.46
CA ARG A 83 12.12 -13.02 -0.93
C ARG A 83 10.65 -12.63 -1.09
N LEU A 84 10.38 -11.45 -1.66
CA LEU A 84 9.01 -10.94 -1.86
C LEU A 84 8.52 -11.13 -3.31
N VAL A 85 9.42 -11.49 -4.23
CA VAL A 85 9.07 -11.87 -5.60
C VAL A 85 9.17 -13.39 -5.72
N PRO A 86 8.07 -14.11 -6.03
CA PRO A 86 8.09 -15.56 -6.20
C PRO A 86 9.04 -16.02 -7.31
N GLU A 87 9.66 -17.18 -7.13
CA GLU A 87 10.51 -17.81 -8.17
C GLU A 87 9.69 -18.46 -9.28
N ASP A 88 8.53 -19.04 -8.93
CA ASP A 88 7.61 -19.58 -9.93
C ASP A 88 7.09 -18.46 -10.84
N PRO A 89 7.29 -18.57 -12.18
CA PRO A 89 6.88 -17.50 -13.10
C PRO A 89 5.37 -17.25 -13.14
N ARG A 90 4.54 -18.25 -12.83
CA ARG A 90 3.08 -18.09 -12.76
C ARG A 90 2.69 -17.32 -11.51
N ALA A 91 3.28 -17.62 -10.36
CA ALA A 91 3.08 -16.88 -9.13
C ALA A 91 3.59 -15.43 -9.26
N ALA A 92 4.76 -15.22 -9.87
CA ALA A 92 5.31 -13.90 -10.16
C ALA A 92 4.40 -13.08 -11.11
N ALA A 93 3.81 -13.72 -12.12
CA ALA A 93 2.84 -13.08 -13.00
C ALA A 93 1.55 -12.70 -12.26
N ARG A 94 1.02 -13.59 -11.40
CA ARG A 94 -0.15 -13.30 -10.55
C ARG A 94 0.13 -12.16 -9.57
N MET A 95 1.31 -12.14 -8.97
CA MET A 95 1.75 -11.03 -8.11
C MET A 95 1.73 -9.70 -8.86
N ALA A 96 2.33 -9.64 -10.05
CA ALA A 96 2.35 -8.42 -10.88
C ALA A 96 0.92 -8.02 -11.30
N GLN A 97 0.06 -8.98 -11.64
CA GLN A 97 -1.35 -8.74 -11.99
C GLN A 97 -2.11 -8.14 -10.80
N ALA A 98 -1.96 -8.72 -9.59
CA ALA A 98 -2.63 -8.20 -8.40
C ALA A 98 -2.18 -6.77 -8.08
N ILE A 99 -0.88 -6.47 -8.16
CA ILE A 99 -0.34 -5.11 -8.00
C ILE A 99 -0.98 -4.15 -9.01
N ALA A 100 -1.00 -4.52 -10.29
CA ALA A 100 -1.60 -3.68 -11.33
C ALA A 100 -3.10 -3.44 -11.09
N VAL A 101 -3.86 -4.44 -10.64
CA VAL A 101 -5.28 -4.29 -10.29
C VAL A 101 -5.45 -3.33 -9.11
N VAL A 102 -4.66 -3.49 -8.06
CA VAL A 102 -4.70 -2.62 -6.87
C VAL A 102 -4.37 -1.18 -7.24
N ASP A 103 -3.28 -0.96 -7.97
CA ASP A 103 -2.78 0.39 -8.25
C ASP A 103 -3.63 1.13 -9.30
N ALA A 104 -4.09 0.42 -10.35
CA ALA A 104 -4.86 1.04 -11.42
C ALA A 104 -6.34 1.21 -11.10
N TYR A 105 -6.94 0.25 -10.40
CA TYR A 105 -8.40 0.20 -10.20
C TYR A 105 -8.82 0.30 -8.73
N GLY A 106 -7.97 -0.10 -7.77
CA GLY A 106 -8.30 -0.13 -6.35
C GLY A 106 -8.10 1.22 -5.65
N TYR A 107 -7.01 1.93 -5.95
CA TYR A 107 -6.64 3.15 -5.23
C TYR A 107 -7.75 4.20 -5.19
N TRP A 108 -8.33 4.54 -6.34
CA TRP A 108 -9.31 5.61 -6.39
C TRP A 108 -10.59 5.29 -5.62
N PRO A 109 -11.29 4.16 -5.89
CA PRO A 109 -12.52 3.86 -5.18
C PRO A 109 -12.29 3.56 -3.69
N MET A 110 -11.30 2.75 -3.35
CA MET A 110 -11.12 2.30 -1.96
C MET A 110 -10.55 3.40 -1.06
N ILE A 111 -9.56 4.18 -1.56
CA ILE A 111 -8.86 5.17 -0.76
C ILE A 111 -9.48 6.56 -0.90
N ARG A 112 -9.66 7.05 -2.14
CA ARG A 112 -10.10 8.43 -2.37
C ARG A 112 -11.60 8.61 -2.17
N GLN A 113 -12.41 7.63 -2.54
CA GLN A 113 -13.86 7.73 -2.45
C GLN A 113 -14.42 7.12 -1.16
N VAL A 114 -13.93 5.96 -0.69
CA VAL A 114 -14.44 5.34 0.54
C VAL A 114 -13.68 5.84 1.76
N PHE A 115 -12.39 5.50 1.93
CA PHE A 115 -11.66 5.85 3.14
C PHE A 115 -11.61 7.38 3.37
N ALA A 116 -11.21 8.14 2.34
CA ALA A 116 -11.03 9.58 2.49
C ALA A 116 -12.35 10.30 2.83
N ARG A 117 -13.49 9.84 2.34
CA ARG A 117 -14.79 10.47 2.58
C ARG A 117 -15.50 9.95 3.83
N ARG A 118 -15.38 8.65 4.12
CA ARG A 118 -16.05 8.02 5.25
C ARG A 118 -15.29 8.16 6.56
N VAL A 119 -13.96 8.11 6.52
CA VAL A 119 -13.11 8.02 7.71
C VAL A 119 -12.25 9.27 7.89
N PHE A 120 -11.51 9.69 6.85
CA PHE A 120 -10.55 10.77 6.98
C PHE A 120 -11.24 12.15 7.05
N ALA A 121 -12.15 12.47 6.14
CA ALA A 121 -12.83 13.76 6.11
C ALA A 121 -13.62 14.09 7.39
N PRO A 122 -14.39 13.18 8.01
CA PRO A 122 -15.03 13.43 9.29
C PRO A 122 -14.06 13.73 10.44
N ASN A 123 -12.87 13.11 10.44
CA ASN A 123 -11.83 13.39 11.43
C ASN A 123 -11.16 14.77 11.25
N GLU A 124 -11.32 15.38 10.07
CA GLU A 124 -10.83 16.72 9.72
C GLU A 124 -11.99 17.75 9.67
N ASP A 125 -13.06 17.53 10.44
CA ASP A 125 -14.25 18.38 10.55
C ASP A 125 -14.96 18.67 9.20
N SER A 126 -14.81 17.77 8.23
CA SER A 126 -15.46 17.85 6.92
C SER A 126 -16.63 16.88 6.80
N ALA A 127 -17.72 17.29 6.17
CA ALA A 127 -18.88 16.43 5.98
C ALA A 127 -18.59 15.23 5.07
N CYS A 128 -19.13 14.07 5.43
CA CYS A 128 -19.07 12.88 4.59
C CYS A 128 -19.90 13.08 3.32
N ASN A 129 -19.32 12.74 2.15
CA ASN A 129 -20.04 12.72 0.88
C ASN A 129 -20.57 11.31 0.61
N GLU A 130 -21.81 11.04 1.04
CA GLU A 130 -22.47 9.72 0.94
C GLU A 130 -22.57 9.22 -0.50
N ALA A 131 -22.86 10.11 -1.46
CA ALA A 131 -22.96 9.72 -2.87
C ALA A 131 -21.60 9.28 -3.46
N GLU A 132 -20.52 9.93 -3.03
CA GLU A 132 -19.17 9.56 -3.44
C GLU A 132 -18.74 8.22 -2.80
N VAL A 133 -19.06 8.01 -1.53
CA VAL A 133 -18.83 6.73 -0.83
C VAL A 133 -19.58 5.60 -1.52
N ALA A 134 -20.86 5.80 -1.84
CA ALA A 134 -21.66 4.77 -2.53
C ALA A 134 -21.07 4.39 -3.90
N ARG A 135 -20.62 5.37 -4.70
CA ARG A 135 -19.91 5.11 -5.96
C ARG A 135 -18.60 4.36 -5.74
N GLY A 136 -17.83 4.75 -4.73
CA GLY A 136 -16.58 4.09 -4.37
C GLY A 136 -16.81 2.64 -3.96
N LEU A 137 -17.80 2.35 -3.15
CA LEU A 137 -18.16 0.98 -2.74
C LEU A 137 -18.59 0.12 -3.93
N ALA A 138 -19.40 0.66 -4.84
CA ALA A 138 -19.82 -0.04 -6.05
C ALA A 138 -18.61 -0.40 -6.95
N ALA A 139 -17.70 0.55 -7.18
CA ALA A 139 -16.48 0.30 -7.96
C ALA A 139 -15.50 -0.64 -7.23
N SER A 140 -15.37 -0.53 -5.91
CA SER A 140 -14.52 -1.41 -5.10
C SER A 140 -14.97 -2.87 -5.17
N ARG A 141 -16.25 -3.14 -5.31
CA ARG A 141 -16.78 -4.52 -5.41
C ARG A 141 -16.13 -5.28 -6.56
N THR A 142 -16.10 -4.73 -7.76
CA THR A 142 -15.47 -5.36 -8.93
C THR A 142 -13.97 -5.62 -8.71
N VAL A 143 -13.26 -4.67 -8.09
CA VAL A 143 -11.83 -4.83 -7.76
C VAL A 143 -11.62 -5.98 -6.78
N ILE A 144 -12.44 -6.03 -5.73
CA ILE A 144 -12.34 -7.03 -4.66
C ILE A 144 -12.70 -8.41 -5.19
N GLU A 145 -13.74 -8.55 -6.03
CA GLU A 145 -14.10 -9.83 -6.68
C GLU A 145 -12.97 -10.33 -7.59
N ALA A 146 -12.29 -9.45 -8.34
CA ALA A 146 -11.14 -9.83 -9.15
C ALA A 146 -9.95 -10.28 -8.27
N LEU A 147 -9.69 -9.61 -7.15
CA LEU A 147 -8.64 -9.99 -6.21
C LEU A 147 -8.99 -11.27 -5.45
N GLU A 148 -10.25 -11.49 -5.11
CA GLU A 148 -10.74 -12.75 -4.53
C GLU A 148 -10.47 -13.93 -5.45
N ALA A 149 -10.78 -13.80 -6.75
CA ALA A 149 -10.50 -14.85 -7.74
C ALA A 149 -8.97 -15.12 -7.86
N ILE A 150 -8.13 -14.09 -7.74
CA ILE A 150 -6.66 -14.25 -7.72
C ILE A 150 -6.21 -14.97 -6.44
N ALA A 151 -6.75 -14.62 -5.28
CA ALA A 151 -6.45 -15.28 -4.01
C ALA A 151 -6.89 -16.73 -4.00
N ALA A 152 -8.07 -17.04 -4.59
CA ALA A 152 -8.61 -18.39 -4.72
C ALA A 152 -7.73 -19.31 -5.59
N ASP A 153 -6.92 -18.77 -6.52
CA ASP A 153 -5.92 -19.53 -7.29
C ASP A 153 -4.79 -20.10 -6.38
N GLY A 154 -4.63 -19.58 -5.16
CA GLY A 154 -3.74 -20.11 -4.14
C GLY A 154 -2.25 -19.91 -4.38
N ARG A 155 -1.86 -19.13 -5.40
CA ARG A 155 -0.45 -18.87 -5.75
C ARG A 155 0.15 -17.71 -4.99
N ILE A 156 -0.67 -16.73 -4.66
CA ILE A 156 -0.33 -15.51 -3.90
C ILE A 156 -1.51 -15.13 -3.01
N LEU A 157 -1.32 -14.14 -2.14
CA LEU A 157 -2.34 -13.68 -1.18
C LEU A 157 -2.86 -14.83 -0.29
N THR A 158 -1.99 -15.79 0.01
CA THR A 158 -2.31 -16.92 0.89
C THR A 158 -2.16 -16.57 2.37
N GLY A 159 -1.34 -15.57 2.67
CA GLY A 159 -0.94 -15.17 4.03
C GLY A 159 0.19 -16.03 4.64
N ASP A 160 0.65 -17.08 3.96
CA ASP A 160 1.75 -17.93 4.44
C ASP A 160 3.10 -17.38 3.98
N ALA A 161 3.23 -17.03 2.71
CA ALA A 161 4.39 -16.34 2.15
C ALA A 161 3.98 -14.93 1.70
N ILE A 162 4.77 -13.94 2.12
CA ILE A 162 4.50 -12.54 1.76
C ILE A 162 5.16 -12.23 0.42
N THR A 163 4.39 -11.60 -0.46
CA THR A 163 4.85 -11.10 -1.75
C THR A 163 4.69 -9.59 -1.85
N LEU A 164 5.21 -8.98 -2.91
CA LEU A 164 4.97 -7.55 -3.16
C LEU A 164 3.48 -7.23 -3.35
N ALA A 165 2.65 -8.18 -3.82
CA ALA A 165 1.21 -8.01 -3.88
C ALA A 165 0.58 -7.84 -2.49
N ASP A 166 1.08 -8.58 -1.49
CA ASP A 166 0.64 -8.45 -0.10
C ASP A 166 0.99 -7.06 0.47
N CYS A 167 2.14 -6.51 0.10
CA CYS A 167 2.53 -5.16 0.52
C CYS A 167 1.59 -4.09 -0.06
N HIS A 168 1.27 -4.16 -1.36
CA HIS A 168 0.37 -3.22 -2.03
C HIS A 168 -1.05 -3.35 -1.50
N LEU A 169 -1.62 -4.55 -1.52
CA LEU A 169 -2.98 -4.78 -1.07
C LEU A 169 -3.14 -4.54 0.44
N GLY A 170 -2.17 -4.95 1.25
CA GLY A 170 -2.20 -4.76 2.70
C GLY A 170 -2.31 -3.29 3.12
N ALA A 171 -1.56 -2.40 2.46
CA ALA A 171 -1.65 -0.96 2.70
C ALA A 171 -3.03 -0.39 2.31
N MET A 172 -3.62 -0.86 1.20
CA MET A 172 -4.96 -0.46 0.78
C MET A 172 -6.02 -0.95 1.77
N MET A 173 -5.93 -2.22 2.20
CA MET A 173 -6.88 -2.83 3.14
C MET A 173 -6.82 -2.19 4.52
N ASP A 174 -5.63 -1.80 5.00
CA ASP A 174 -5.52 -1.12 6.29
C ASP A 174 -6.32 0.18 6.35
N TYR A 175 -6.44 0.91 5.24
CA TYR A 175 -7.29 2.09 5.16
C TYR A 175 -8.75 1.76 4.81
N PHE A 176 -8.98 0.93 3.81
CA PHE A 176 -10.32 0.63 3.31
C PHE A 176 -11.21 -0.03 4.38
N THR A 177 -10.66 -0.95 5.16
CA THR A 177 -11.40 -1.65 6.21
C THR A 177 -11.65 -0.82 7.48
N ARG A 178 -11.13 0.41 7.57
CA ARG A 178 -11.52 1.36 8.62
C ARG A 178 -12.94 1.90 8.38
N ALA A 179 -13.42 1.88 7.13
CA ALA A 179 -14.82 2.10 6.83
C ALA A 179 -15.62 0.81 7.09
N PRO A 180 -16.72 0.86 7.86
CA PRO A 180 -17.53 -0.33 8.18
C PRO A 180 -18.00 -1.09 6.94
N GLU A 181 -18.38 -0.37 5.90
CA GLU A 181 -18.83 -0.95 4.63
C GLU A 181 -17.70 -1.66 3.88
N GLY A 182 -16.48 -1.08 3.94
CA GLY A 182 -15.27 -1.69 3.39
C GLY A 182 -14.91 -2.98 4.12
N ALA A 183 -14.99 -2.97 5.46
CA ALA A 183 -14.77 -4.16 6.28
C ALA A 183 -15.80 -5.27 5.94
N ALA A 184 -17.09 -4.93 5.84
CA ALA A 184 -18.14 -5.86 5.50
C ALA A 184 -17.94 -6.49 4.11
N LEU A 185 -17.47 -5.68 3.14
CA LEU A 185 -17.22 -6.17 1.79
C LEU A 185 -16.06 -7.19 1.77
N ILE A 186 -14.99 -6.96 2.52
CA ILE A 186 -13.88 -7.94 2.65
C ILE A 186 -14.34 -9.20 3.37
N GLN A 187 -15.11 -9.08 4.45
CA GLN A 187 -15.64 -10.24 5.19
C GLN A 187 -16.53 -11.15 4.36
N SER A 188 -17.15 -10.62 3.28
CA SER A 188 -17.95 -11.42 2.34
C SER A 188 -17.09 -12.22 1.33
N GLN A 189 -15.76 -12.08 1.33
CA GLN A 189 -14.83 -12.71 0.39
C GLN A 189 -13.93 -13.70 1.15
N PRO A 190 -14.16 -15.00 1.08
CA PRO A 190 -13.57 -15.97 2.00
C PRO A 190 -12.04 -16.03 1.94
N HIS A 191 -11.42 -15.94 0.75
CA HIS A 191 -9.97 -16.01 0.62
C HIS A 191 -9.31 -14.69 1.06
N LEU A 192 -9.85 -13.55 0.64
CA LEU A 192 -9.34 -12.24 1.05
C LEU A 192 -9.57 -11.96 2.54
N ASP A 193 -10.69 -12.38 3.13
CA ASP A 193 -10.94 -12.24 4.56
C ASP A 193 -9.93 -13.08 5.37
N SER A 194 -9.72 -14.34 4.95
CA SER A 194 -8.73 -15.22 5.58
C SER A 194 -7.31 -14.64 5.45
N TRP A 195 -6.93 -14.17 4.28
CA TRP A 195 -5.66 -13.51 4.03
C TRP A 195 -5.53 -12.23 4.88
N TRP A 196 -6.54 -11.36 4.89
CA TRP A 196 -6.49 -10.07 5.61
C TRP A 196 -6.37 -10.26 7.12
N ARG A 197 -7.05 -11.23 7.70
CA ARG A 197 -6.89 -11.56 9.14
C ARG A 197 -5.44 -11.86 9.50
N ARG A 198 -4.71 -12.58 8.65
CA ARG A 198 -3.28 -12.89 8.84
C ARG A 198 -2.42 -11.66 8.58
N MET A 199 -2.67 -10.97 7.48
CA MET A 199 -1.88 -9.82 7.07
C MET A 199 -1.95 -8.68 8.09
N ARG A 200 -3.14 -8.31 8.56
CA ARG A 200 -3.32 -7.21 9.52
C ARG A 200 -2.67 -7.45 10.89
N ALA A 201 -2.40 -8.69 11.26
CA ALA A 201 -1.72 -9.05 12.50
C ALA A 201 -0.19 -8.94 12.42
N ARG A 202 0.37 -8.73 11.23
CA ARG A 202 1.82 -8.66 11.03
C ARG A 202 2.42 -7.37 11.60
N PRO A 203 3.64 -7.44 12.17
CA PRO A 203 4.33 -6.24 12.66
C PRO A 203 4.51 -5.15 11.60
N SER A 204 4.67 -5.54 10.32
CA SER A 204 4.77 -4.61 9.18
C SER A 204 3.51 -3.78 8.96
N ILE A 205 2.33 -4.26 9.39
CA ILE A 205 1.07 -3.51 9.35
C ILE A 205 0.83 -2.78 10.68
N THR A 206 0.89 -3.49 11.81
CA THR A 206 0.58 -2.90 13.13
C THR A 206 1.57 -1.78 13.52
N GLY A 207 2.81 -1.85 13.04
CA GLY A 207 3.84 -0.82 13.25
C GLY A 207 3.69 0.45 12.41
N LEU A 208 2.79 0.47 11.41
CA LEU A 208 2.66 1.62 10.51
C LEU A 208 2.22 2.91 11.21
N ASP A 209 1.35 2.80 12.21
CA ASP A 209 0.84 3.96 12.96
C ASP A 209 1.69 4.30 14.19
N GLN A 210 2.62 3.41 14.62
CA GLN A 210 3.43 3.60 15.83
C GLN A 210 4.64 4.53 15.63
N GLN A 211 5.08 4.79 14.41
CA GLN A 211 6.21 5.71 14.09
C GLN A 211 5.79 7.19 14.11
N ARG A 212 4.86 7.56 14.99
CA ARG A 212 4.40 8.95 15.22
C ARG A 212 5.26 9.73 16.21
N ARG A 213 6.53 9.29 16.48
CA ARG A 213 7.43 10.02 17.38
C ARG A 213 8.73 10.39 16.71
#